data_382d012f707be698ff5171991aece439
#
_entry.id   382d012f707be698ff5171991aece439
#
_cell.length_a   1.000
_cell.length_b   1.000
_cell.length_c   1.000
_cell.angle_alpha   90.00
_cell.angle_beta   90.00
_cell.angle_gamma   90.00
#
_symmetry.space_group_name_H-M   'P 1'
#
loop_
_entity.id
_entity.type
_entity.pdbx_description
1 polymer ?
#
loop_
_entity_poly.entity_id
_entity_poly.type
_entity_poly.pdbx_seq_one_letter_code
_entity_poly.pdbx_strand_id
1 'polypeptide(L)'
;VLASTATWLHVSPTSGIGSQSITVTVSVDANPNTSPRTTSLVFAAGTARTTVTVRQEGATTAKYDAPEGYDLVWHDEFDGNSLGSDWTEEEKPAGWVNSELQTYIKGATVNEVKDGNLLLHCYKDGSKIYSGRVYAKPDKGWTYGYFEARIKLPQGKGTWPAFWMMPANNNFSTNPWPGCGEIDIMEEVGADPNIVSSTIHCNKYNNGN
;
A
#
# COMPACT_ATOMS: atom_id res chain seq x y z
N VAL A 1 -31.80 -21.58 -6.02
CA VAL A 1 -30.71 -20.81 -6.65
C VAL A 1 -30.54 -21.34 -8.06
N LEU A 2 -30.53 -20.48 -9.04
CA LEU A 2 -30.15 -20.84 -10.39
C LEU A 2 -28.67 -20.48 -10.53
N ALA A 3 -27.87 -21.46 -10.93
CA ALA A 3 -26.47 -21.26 -11.13
C ALA A 3 -26.17 -20.19 -12.18
N SER A 4 -25.07 -19.50 -12.02
CA SER A 4 -24.46 -18.68 -13.06
C SER A 4 -24.07 -19.56 -14.26
N THR A 5 -24.10 -19.00 -15.46
CA THR A 5 -23.53 -19.64 -16.65
C THR A 5 -22.00 -19.52 -16.70
N ALA A 6 -21.41 -18.75 -15.80
CA ALA A 6 -19.97 -18.57 -15.73
C ALA A 6 -19.30 -19.76 -15.02
N THR A 7 -18.36 -20.41 -15.68
CA THR A 7 -17.65 -21.59 -15.19
C THR A 7 -16.70 -21.27 -14.03
N TRP A 8 -16.32 -20.01 -13.88
CA TRP A 8 -15.40 -19.51 -12.87
C TRP A 8 -16.07 -19.06 -11.56
N LEU A 9 -17.42 -19.12 -11.49
CA LEU A 9 -18.19 -18.73 -10.30
C LEU A 9 -18.86 -19.96 -9.72
N HIS A 10 -18.63 -20.20 -8.45
CA HIS A 10 -19.13 -21.36 -7.72
C HIS A 10 -20.08 -20.90 -6.60
N VAL A 11 -21.15 -21.67 -6.40
CA VAL A 11 -22.19 -21.33 -5.43
C VAL A 11 -22.52 -22.56 -4.58
N SER A 12 -22.57 -22.41 -3.28
CA SER A 12 -22.94 -23.50 -2.35
C SER A 12 -23.72 -22.95 -1.15
N PRO A 13 -24.86 -23.59 -0.78
CA PRO A 13 -25.63 -24.60 -1.51
C PRO A 13 -26.36 -24.00 -2.73
N THR A 14 -26.68 -24.83 -3.73
CA THR A 14 -27.43 -24.40 -4.94
C THR A 14 -28.94 -24.47 -4.76
N SER A 15 -29.44 -25.06 -3.66
CA SER A 15 -30.85 -25.17 -3.33
C SER A 15 -31.06 -25.14 -1.82
N GLY A 16 -32.31 -24.93 -1.42
CA GLY A 16 -32.69 -24.88 -0.01
C GLY A 16 -34.21 -24.95 0.16
N ILE A 17 -34.67 -25.09 1.40
CA ILE A 17 -36.08 -25.18 1.76
C ILE A 17 -36.61 -23.76 1.97
N GLY A 18 -37.71 -23.40 1.31
CA GLY A 18 -38.24 -22.04 1.22
C GLY A 18 -38.78 -21.38 2.52
N SER A 19 -38.80 -22.10 3.64
CA SER A 19 -39.21 -21.57 4.94
C SER A 19 -38.06 -21.15 5.87
N GLN A 20 -36.82 -21.27 5.42
CA GLN A 20 -35.62 -20.99 6.22
C GLN A 20 -34.72 -19.96 5.57
N SER A 21 -34.04 -19.20 6.41
CA SER A 21 -32.92 -18.36 5.96
C SER A 21 -31.73 -19.27 5.65
N ILE A 22 -31.14 -19.12 4.45
CA ILE A 22 -30.01 -19.94 4.00
C ILE A 22 -28.88 -19.01 3.63
N THR A 23 -27.71 -19.26 4.21
CA THR A 23 -26.48 -18.60 3.79
C THR A 23 -25.96 -19.32 2.55
N VAL A 24 -25.75 -18.56 1.49
CA VAL A 24 -25.15 -19.04 0.25
C VAL A 24 -23.74 -18.49 0.14
N THR A 25 -22.76 -19.38 0.05
CA THR A 25 -21.37 -19.01 -0.21
C THR A 25 -21.15 -18.91 -1.71
N VAL A 26 -20.58 -17.80 -2.13
CA VAL A 26 -20.15 -17.56 -3.51
C VAL A 26 -18.63 -17.48 -3.52
N SER A 27 -17.99 -18.31 -4.33
CA SER A 27 -16.55 -18.28 -4.55
C SER A 27 -16.25 -18.17 -6.04
N VAL A 28 -15.06 -17.70 -6.37
CA VAL A 28 -14.65 -17.47 -7.75
C VAL A 28 -13.24 -18.02 -7.97
N ASP A 29 -12.99 -18.59 -9.14
CA ASP A 29 -11.64 -18.95 -9.57
C ASP A 29 -10.84 -17.68 -9.87
N ALA A 30 -9.51 -17.74 -9.77
CA ALA A 30 -8.66 -16.63 -10.16
C ALA A 30 -8.96 -16.18 -11.60
N ASN A 31 -9.00 -14.88 -11.83
CA ASN A 31 -9.13 -14.33 -13.18
C ASN A 31 -7.73 -14.19 -13.80
N PRO A 32 -7.35 -15.04 -14.76
CA PRO A 32 -6.00 -14.97 -15.35
C PRO A 32 -5.80 -13.80 -16.32
N ASN A 33 -6.90 -13.13 -16.71
CA ASN A 33 -6.84 -12.03 -17.65
C ASN A 33 -6.70 -10.70 -16.90
N THR A 34 -6.02 -9.75 -17.47
CA THR A 34 -5.86 -8.38 -16.92
C THR A 34 -7.15 -7.56 -16.99
N SER A 35 -8.11 -7.95 -17.82
CA SER A 35 -9.42 -7.31 -17.90
C SER A 35 -10.39 -7.89 -16.89
N PRO A 36 -11.22 -7.05 -16.25
CA PRO A 36 -12.24 -7.53 -15.33
C PRO A 36 -13.27 -8.39 -16.06
N ARG A 37 -13.86 -9.34 -15.33
CA ARG A 37 -14.95 -10.17 -15.83
C ARG A 37 -16.19 -10.01 -14.95
N THR A 38 -17.35 -10.14 -15.56
CA THR A 38 -18.64 -9.92 -14.89
C THR A 38 -19.60 -11.04 -15.27
N THR A 39 -20.40 -11.48 -14.31
CA THR A 39 -21.50 -12.42 -14.52
C THR A 39 -22.67 -12.06 -13.60
N SER A 40 -23.80 -12.70 -13.84
CA SER A 40 -24.98 -12.55 -13.00
C SER A 40 -25.31 -13.85 -12.30
N LEU A 41 -25.66 -13.75 -11.02
CA LEU A 41 -26.18 -14.82 -10.20
C LEU A 41 -27.66 -14.57 -9.92
N VAL A 42 -28.52 -15.50 -10.30
CA VAL A 42 -29.96 -15.38 -10.12
C VAL A 42 -30.41 -16.26 -8.96
N PHE A 43 -31.05 -15.65 -7.99
CA PHE A 43 -31.75 -16.35 -6.91
C PHE A 43 -33.23 -16.44 -7.25
N ALA A 44 -33.81 -17.63 -7.11
CA ALA A 44 -35.23 -17.85 -7.37
C ALA A 44 -35.90 -18.62 -6.22
N ALA A 45 -37.09 -18.18 -5.86
CA ALA A 45 -37.97 -18.83 -4.91
C ALA A 45 -39.41 -18.79 -5.43
N GLY A 46 -39.91 -19.89 -5.95
CA GLY A 46 -41.16 -19.93 -6.70
C GLY A 46 -41.09 -19.03 -7.94
N THR A 47 -41.97 -18.06 -8.03
CA THR A 47 -42.00 -17.07 -9.11
C THR A 47 -41.11 -15.84 -8.83
N ALA A 48 -40.70 -15.64 -7.58
CA ALA A 48 -39.85 -14.52 -7.18
C ALA A 48 -38.41 -14.76 -7.67
N ARG A 49 -37.78 -13.71 -8.18
CA ARG A 49 -36.39 -13.74 -8.68
C ARG A 49 -35.68 -12.46 -8.26
N THR A 50 -34.40 -12.62 -7.92
CA THR A 50 -33.48 -11.49 -7.74
C THR A 50 -32.16 -11.81 -8.43
N THR A 51 -31.51 -10.79 -8.94
CA THR A 51 -30.23 -10.93 -9.65
C THR A 51 -29.15 -10.14 -8.92
N VAL A 52 -28.02 -10.80 -8.70
CA VAL A 52 -26.82 -10.17 -8.12
C VAL A 52 -25.75 -10.19 -9.22
N THR A 53 -25.19 -9.03 -9.51
CA THR A 53 -24.05 -8.92 -10.42
C THR A 53 -22.78 -9.19 -9.63
N VAL A 54 -21.98 -10.14 -10.12
CA VAL A 54 -20.66 -10.46 -9.59
C VAL A 54 -19.63 -9.95 -10.59
N ARG A 55 -18.81 -8.99 -10.17
CA ARG A 55 -17.70 -8.46 -10.94
C ARG A 55 -16.39 -8.86 -10.23
N GLN A 56 -15.48 -9.42 -10.99
CA GLN A 56 -14.14 -9.76 -10.52
C GLN A 56 -13.13 -8.96 -11.35
N GLU A 57 -12.23 -8.28 -10.66
CA GLU A 57 -11.14 -7.57 -11.32
C GLU A 57 -10.25 -8.55 -12.10
N GLY A 58 -9.52 -8.02 -13.05
CA GLY A 58 -8.48 -8.77 -13.75
C GLY A 58 -7.30 -9.09 -12.84
N ALA A 59 -6.50 -10.07 -13.24
CA ALA A 59 -5.20 -10.26 -12.63
C ALA A 59 -4.41 -8.95 -12.80
N THR A 60 -3.94 -8.40 -11.72
CA THR A 60 -2.89 -7.41 -11.77
C THR A 60 -1.64 -8.16 -12.20
N THR A 61 -1.16 -7.94 -13.42
CA THR A 61 0.21 -8.30 -13.74
C THR A 61 1.08 -7.34 -12.95
N ALA A 62 1.61 -7.82 -11.84
CA ALA A 62 2.65 -7.07 -11.18
C ALA A 62 3.72 -6.75 -12.23
N LYS A 63 4.11 -5.48 -12.29
CA LYS A 63 5.13 -5.00 -13.24
C LYS A 63 6.49 -5.68 -12.98
N TYR A 64 6.60 -6.29 -11.82
CA TYR A 64 7.76 -7.03 -11.34
C TYR A 64 7.33 -8.35 -10.72
N ASP A 65 8.03 -9.42 -11.05
CA ASP A 65 7.85 -10.73 -10.42
C ASP A 65 8.62 -10.79 -9.09
N ALA A 66 8.12 -11.59 -8.16
CA ALA A 66 8.87 -11.86 -6.93
C ALA A 66 10.18 -12.58 -7.27
N PRO A 67 11.30 -12.30 -6.55
CA PRO A 67 12.53 -13.05 -6.70
C PRO A 67 12.33 -14.54 -6.44
N GLU A 68 13.20 -15.38 -7.00
CA GLU A 68 13.15 -16.82 -6.77
C GLU A 68 13.15 -17.17 -5.27
N GLY A 69 12.21 -17.99 -4.85
CA GLY A 69 12.03 -18.40 -3.45
C GLY A 69 11.16 -17.45 -2.61
N TYR A 70 10.58 -16.43 -3.22
CA TYR A 70 9.64 -15.51 -2.58
C TYR A 70 8.28 -15.51 -3.26
N ASP A 71 7.23 -15.31 -2.50
CA ASP A 71 5.88 -15.04 -3.01
C ASP A 71 5.60 -13.54 -2.90
N LEU A 72 5.03 -12.95 -3.95
CA LEU A 72 4.57 -11.56 -3.93
C LEU A 72 3.34 -11.45 -3.02
N VAL A 73 3.47 -10.72 -1.91
CA VAL A 73 2.42 -10.57 -0.91
C VAL A 73 1.76 -9.19 -0.92
N TRP A 74 2.46 -8.18 -1.39
CA TRP A 74 1.94 -6.82 -1.54
C TRP A 74 2.76 -6.04 -2.56
N HIS A 75 2.09 -5.22 -3.34
CA HIS A 75 2.72 -4.27 -4.26
C HIS A 75 1.79 -3.09 -4.54
N ASP A 76 2.34 -1.99 -5.00
CA ASP A 76 1.61 -0.88 -5.60
C ASP A 76 2.41 -0.34 -6.79
N GLU A 77 1.81 -0.38 -7.97
CA GLU A 77 2.39 0.11 -9.22
C GLU A 77 1.93 1.54 -9.54
N PHE A 78 1.11 2.13 -8.65
CA PHE A 78 0.58 3.48 -8.78
C PHE A 78 -0.15 3.74 -10.11
N ASP A 79 -0.84 2.73 -10.64
CA ASP A 79 -1.55 2.80 -11.91
C ASP A 79 -2.84 3.65 -11.85
N GLY A 80 -3.25 4.06 -10.65
CA GLY A 80 -4.38 4.96 -10.41
C GLY A 80 -4.02 6.43 -10.57
N ASN A 81 -4.86 7.28 -9.98
CA ASN A 81 -4.68 8.73 -9.90
C ASN A 81 -4.71 9.26 -8.46
N SER A 82 -4.69 8.37 -7.48
CA SER A 82 -4.64 8.65 -6.04
C SER A 82 -4.02 7.49 -5.30
N LEU A 83 -3.51 7.74 -4.09
CA LEU A 83 -3.04 6.68 -3.20
C LEU A 83 -4.16 5.68 -2.88
N GLY A 84 -3.81 4.40 -2.87
CA GLY A 84 -4.69 3.32 -2.43
C GLY A 84 -4.96 3.35 -0.92
N SER A 85 -5.91 2.54 -0.46
CA SER A 85 -6.33 2.47 0.95
C SER A 85 -5.25 2.01 1.92
N ASP A 86 -4.23 1.33 1.42
CA ASP A 86 -3.10 0.87 2.24
C ASP A 86 -2.12 1.98 2.62
N TRP A 87 -2.21 3.13 1.93
CA TRP A 87 -1.37 4.27 2.15
C TRP A 87 -1.97 5.26 3.14
N THR A 88 -1.11 5.84 3.95
CA THR A 88 -1.44 6.95 4.84
C THR A 88 -0.52 8.12 4.56
N GLU A 89 -1.10 9.28 4.35
CA GLU A 89 -0.38 10.55 4.26
C GLU A 89 -0.16 11.12 5.65
N GLU A 90 1.06 11.51 5.98
CA GLU A 90 1.38 12.12 7.27
C GLU A 90 1.33 13.66 7.22
N GLU A 91 0.84 14.25 8.32
CA GLU A 91 0.92 15.68 8.59
C GLU A 91 1.79 15.92 9.82
N LYS A 92 2.86 16.66 9.66
CA LYS A 92 3.79 17.00 10.75
C LYS A 92 4.29 18.43 10.60
N PRO A 93 4.43 19.18 11.71
CA PRO A 93 4.98 20.53 11.64
C PRO A 93 6.49 20.51 11.33
N ALA A 94 6.98 21.63 10.83
CA ALA A 94 8.41 21.88 10.73
C ALA A 94 9.10 21.70 12.10
N GLY A 95 10.29 21.09 12.10
CA GLY A 95 11.04 20.79 13.31
C GLY A 95 10.51 19.63 14.15
N TRP A 96 9.57 18.86 13.63
CA TRP A 96 8.98 17.72 14.36
C TRP A 96 10.04 16.69 14.76
N VAL A 97 10.91 16.31 13.84
CA VAL A 97 12.09 15.46 14.10
C VAL A 97 13.31 16.04 13.39
N ASN A 98 14.50 15.70 13.82
CA ASN A 98 15.78 16.02 13.18
C ASN A 98 15.98 17.52 12.85
N SER A 99 15.24 18.41 13.46
CA SER A 99 15.21 19.85 13.12
C SER A 99 14.92 20.14 11.65
N GLU A 100 14.15 19.27 11.01
CA GLU A 100 13.77 19.38 9.59
C GLU A 100 12.97 20.66 9.32
N LEU A 101 13.26 21.31 8.20
CA LEU A 101 12.68 22.62 7.90
C LEU A 101 11.29 22.55 7.28
N GLN A 102 10.90 21.42 6.70
CA GLN A 102 9.63 21.26 6.01
C GLN A 102 8.48 20.93 6.96
N THR A 103 7.31 21.37 6.55
CA THR A 103 6.02 20.89 7.05
C THR A 103 5.54 19.79 6.14
N TYR A 104 5.19 18.64 6.68
CA TYR A 104 4.53 17.58 5.92
C TYR A 104 3.04 17.87 5.88
N ILE A 105 2.48 17.84 4.68
CA ILE A 105 1.05 18.06 4.43
C ILE A 105 0.48 16.93 3.56
N LYS A 106 -0.84 16.85 3.48
CA LYS A 106 -1.56 15.89 2.64
C LYS A 106 -1.94 16.48 1.29
N GLY A 107 -2.32 15.59 0.39
CA GLY A 107 -2.90 15.91 -0.91
C GLY A 107 -1.91 15.90 -2.06
N ALA A 108 -2.46 15.96 -3.26
CA ALA A 108 -1.73 15.80 -4.51
C ALA A 108 -0.67 16.87 -4.80
N THR A 109 -0.65 17.97 -4.06
CA THR A 109 0.42 18.98 -4.17
C THR A 109 1.76 18.48 -3.66
N VAL A 110 1.76 17.48 -2.79
CA VAL A 110 2.95 16.85 -2.20
C VAL A 110 3.00 15.35 -2.39
N ASN A 111 1.85 14.66 -2.52
CA ASN A 111 1.74 13.20 -2.67
C ASN A 111 0.88 12.91 -3.90
N GLU A 112 1.42 13.09 -5.09
CA GLU A 112 0.72 12.91 -6.36
C GLU A 112 0.91 11.49 -6.88
N VAL A 113 -0.18 10.83 -7.29
CA VAL A 113 -0.12 9.58 -8.07
C VAL A 113 -0.42 9.93 -9.52
N LYS A 114 0.56 9.66 -10.39
CA LYS A 114 0.46 10.02 -11.79
C LYS A 114 1.39 9.19 -12.67
N ASP A 115 0.88 8.78 -13.82
CA ASP A 115 1.63 8.08 -14.87
C ASP A 115 2.39 6.85 -14.34
N GLY A 116 1.74 6.05 -13.45
CA GLY A 116 2.33 4.87 -12.84
C GLY A 116 3.44 5.18 -11.84
N ASN A 117 3.35 6.31 -11.17
CA ASN A 117 4.34 6.71 -10.16
C ASN A 117 3.68 7.40 -8.96
N LEU A 118 4.25 7.22 -7.79
CA LEU A 118 4.06 8.09 -6.64
C LEU A 118 5.12 9.19 -6.70
N LEU A 119 4.68 10.43 -6.77
CA LEU A 119 5.53 11.62 -6.77
C LEU A 119 5.46 12.31 -5.42
N LEU A 120 6.54 12.26 -4.66
CA LEU A 120 6.68 13.01 -3.42
C LEU A 120 7.35 14.34 -3.72
N HIS A 121 6.55 15.41 -3.68
CA HIS A 121 7.03 16.76 -4.00
C HIS A 121 7.54 17.46 -2.75
N CYS A 122 8.62 18.22 -2.94
CA CYS A 122 9.07 19.22 -1.97
C CYS A 122 9.10 20.57 -2.67
N TYR A 123 8.45 21.58 -2.06
CA TYR A 123 8.44 22.92 -2.63
C TYR A 123 8.49 24.01 -1.55
N LYS A 124 8.88 25.20 -1.96
CA LYS A 124 8.93 26.38 -1.11
C LYS A 124 7.84 27.37 -1.50
N ASP A 125 7.09 27.84 -0.52
CA ASP A 125 6.11 28.91 -0.66
C ASP A 125 6.42 30.00 0.36
N GLY A 126 6.85 31.15 -0.12
CA GLY A 126 7.38 32.23 0.72
C GLY A 126 8.58 31.76 1.55
N SER A 127 8.47 31.82 2.87
CA SER A 127 9.49 31.30 3.80
C SER A 127 9.26 29.85 4.24
N LYS A 128 8.14 29.25 3.89
CA LYS A 128 7.76 27.89 4.30
C LYS A 128 8.20 26.86 3.28
N ILE A 129 8.56 25.68 3.77
CA ILE A 129 8.88 24.51 2.96
C ILE A 129 7.84 23.46 3.24
N TYR A 130 7.31 22.83 2.19
CA TYR A 130 6.35 21.74 2.27
C TYR A 130 6.91 20.51 1.59
N SER A 131 6.59 19.33 2.13
CA SER A 131 7.01 18.06 1.55
C SER A 131 5.95 16.98 1.74
N GLY A 132 6.00 15.95 0.90
CA GLY A 132 5.22 14.75 1.04
C GLY A 132 5.91 13.73 1.95
N ARG A 133 5.10 13.03 2.74
CA ARG A 133 5.51 11.87 3.54
C ARG A 133 4.34 10.91 3.63
N VAL A 134 4.57 9.68 3.21
CA VAL A 134 3.55 8.63 3.20
C VAL A 134 4.12 7.36 3.78
N TYR A 135 3.25 6.50 4.31
CA TYR A 135 3.61 5.13 4.64
C TYR A 135 2.52 4.16 4.21
N ALA A 136 2.93 2.95 3.83
CA ALA A 136 2.04 1.84 3.62
C ALA A 136 2.00 0.95 4.85
N LYS A 137 0.81 0.54 5.24
CA LYS A 137 0.59 -0.40 6.34
C LYS A 137 -0.53 -1.37 5.95
N PRO A 138 -0.31 -2.23 4.96
CA PRO A 138 -1.29 -3.24 4.62
C PRO A 138 -1.44 -4.21 5.79
N ASP A 139 -2.69 -4.45 6.22
CA ASP A 139 -3.06 -5.33 7.33
C ASP A 139 -2.22 -5.09 8.60
N LYS A 140 -1.38 -6.03 8.98
CA LYS A 140 -0.59 -6.02 10.24
C LYS A 140 0.86 -5.61 10.06
N GLY A 141 1.27 -5.29 8.84
CA GLY A 141 2.67 -5.09 8.47
C GLY A 141 3.41 -6.43 8.28
N TRP A 142 4.71 -6.37 8.17
CA TRP A 142 5.57 -7.52 7.87
C TRP A 142 6.60 -7.76 8.98
N THR A 143 6.90 -9.02 9.26
CA THR A 143 7.92 -9.39 10.24
C THR A 143 9.29 -9.60 9.57
N TYR A 144 9.29 -10.05 8.32
CA TYR A 144 10.46 -10.29 7.48
C TYR A 144 9.99 -10.35 6.02
N GLY A 145 10.93 -10.31 5.09
CA GLY A 145 10.62 -10.39 3.67
C GLY A 145 11.69 -9.75 2.79
N TYR A 146 11.42 -9.74 1.52
CA TYR A 146 12.16 -9.01 0.50
C TYR A 146 11.35 -7.74 0.17
N PHE A 147 12.00 -6.58 0.26
CA PHE A 147 11.39 -5.28 0.00
C PHE A 147 12.13 -4.61 -1.13
N GLU A 148 11.41 -4.20 -2.15
CA GLU A 148 11.96 -3.55 -3.33
C GLU A 148 11.14 -2.33 -3.70
N ALA A 149 11.82 -1.24 -4.06
CA ALA A 149 11.20 -0.07 -4.65
C ALA A 149 12.08 0.50 -5.76
N ARG A 150 11.47 0.86 -6.87
CA ARG A 150 12.13 1.62 -7.93
C ARG A 150 11.95 3.10 -7.66
N ILE A 151 13.03 3.78 -7.30
CA ILE A 151 13.00 5.16 -6.84
C ILE A 151 13.87 6.03 -7.74
N LYS A 152 13.37 7.22 -8.08
CA LYS A 152 14.16 8.31 -8.65
C LYS A 152 14.37 9.36 -7.57
N LEU A 153 15.60 9.49 -7.10
CA LEU A 153 15.96 10.42 -6.04
C LEU A 153 15.93 11.88 -6.52
N PRO A 154 15.53 12.84 -5.68
CA PRO A 154 15.63 14.26 -5.96
C PRO A 154 17.09 14.69 -5.99
N GLN A 155 17.38 15.78 -6.69
CA GLN A 155 18.71 16.36 -6.72
C GLN A 155 18.75 17.71 -6.02
N GLY A 156 19.83 17.99 -5.31
CA GLY A 156 20.11 19.30 -4.72
C GLY A 156 20.42 19.24 -3.24
N LYS A 157 21.26 20.16 -2.78
CA LYS A 157 21.60 20.30 -1.36
C LYS A 157 20.37 20.61 -0.53
N GLY A 158 20.22 19.88 0.58
CA GLY A 158 19.10 20.00 1.50
C GLY A 158 17.98 18.99 1.25
N THR A 159 18.05 18.15 0.22
CA THR A 159 17.17 16.99 0.07
C THR A 159 17.65 15.84 0.94
N TRP A 160 16.69 15.08 1.45
CA TRP A 160 16.92 13.87 2.25
C TRP A 160 15.81 12.87 1.98
N PRO A 161 15.81 12.21 0.83
CA PRO A 161 14.87 11.14 0.53
C PRO A 161 15.23 9.89 1.31
N ALA A 162 14.19 9.15 1.74
CA ALA A 162 14.35 7.90 2.46
C ALA A 162 13.28 6.87 2.04
N PHE A 163 13.69 5.61 1.98
CA PHE A 163 12.85 4.43 1.91
C PHE A 163 13.18 3.55 3.11
N TRP A 164 12.28 3.44 4.06
CA TRP A 164 12.56 2.97 5.39
C TRP A 164 11.34 2.39 6.10
N MET A 165 11.52 1.79 7.25
CA MET A 165 10.52 1.05 7.98
C MET A 165 10.49 1.41 9.45
N MET A 166 9.27 1.52 10.00
CA MET A 166 8.99 1.64 11.43
C MET A 166 8.10 0.49 11.89
N PRO A 167 8.11 0.13 13.20
CA PRO A 167 7.25 -0.90 13.72
C PRO A 167 5.76 -0.59 13.52
N ALA A 168 5.02 -1.50 12.89
CA ALA A 168 3.63 -1.28 12.49
C ALA A 168 2.66 -1.02 13.66
N ASN A 169 2.91 -1.58 14.84
CA ASN A 169 2.01 -1.53 16.00
C ASN A 169 2.74 -1.07 17.27
N ASN A 170 3.67 -0.13 17.13
CA ASN A 170 4.42 0.40 18.27
C ASN A 170 3.63 1.43 19.06
N ASN A 171 3.80 1.41 20.38
CA ASN A 171 3.40 2.52 21.24
C ASN A 171 4.65 3.31 21.62
N PHE A 172 4.89 4.41 20.94
CA PHE A 172 6.08 5.25 21.13
C PHE A 172 6.19 5.88 22.53
N SER A 173 5.09 5.95 23.29
CA SER A 173 5.14 6.43 24.68
C SER A 173 5.75 5.40 25.63
N THR A 174 5.57 4.12 25.36
CA THR A 174 6.10 3.03 26.21
C THR A 174 7.33 2.36 25.62
N ASN A 175 7.51 2.45 24.32
CA ASN A 175 8.66 1.95 23.58
C ASN A 175 9.14 3.02 22.59
N PRO A 176 9.84 4.07 23.07
CA PRO A 176 10.28 5.17 22.22
C PRO A 176 11.44 4.76 21.30
N TRP A 177 11.67 5.59 20.29
CA TRP A 177 12.86 5.50 19.47
C TRP A 177 14.14 5.76 20.34
N PRO A 178 15.26 5.08 20.11
CA PRO A 178 15.50 4.06 19.09
C PRO A 178 15.15 2.63 19.54
N GLY A 179 14.63 2.45 20.75
CA GLY A 179 14.30 1.14 21.33
C GLY A 179 13.24 0.36 20.54
N CYS A 180 12.33 1.07 19.90
CA CYS A 180 11.32 0.45 19.06
C CYS A 180 11.88 -0.19 17.78
N GLY A 181 13.10 0.19 17.38
CA GLY A 181 13.72 -0.21 16.12
C GLY A 181 13.31 0.67 14.95
N GLU A 182 14.20 0.77 13.97
CA GLU A 182 14.00 1.40 12.67
C GLU A 182 14.93 0.72 11.66
N ILE A 183 14.48 0.54 10.44
CA ILE A 183 15.27 -0.04 9.36
C ILE A 183 15.22 0.95 8.17
N ASP A 184 16.34 1.56 7.87
CA ASP A 184 16.50 2.41 6.70
C ASP A 184 17.07 1.57 5.56
N ILE A 185 16.21 1.23 4.61
CA ILE A 185 16.60 0.44 3.45
C ILE A 185 17.47 1.31 2.54
N MET A 186 17.09 2.57 2.38
CA MET A 186 17.82 3.55 1.58
C MET A 186 17.60 4.96 2.13
N GLU A 187 18.68 5.67 2.33
CA GLU A 187 18.71 7.12 2.56
C GLU A 187 19.76 7.77 1.66
N GLU A 188 19.49 9.00 1.21
CA GLU A 188 20.45 9.82 0.48
C GLU A 188 20.38 11.25 1.00
N VAL A 189 21.50 11.91 1.13
CA VAL A 189 21.55 13.34 1.43
C VAL A 189 22.05 14.07 0.18
N GLY A 190 21.26 15.03 -0.29
CA GLY A 190 21.56 15.75 -1.53
C GLY A 190 22.83 16.63 -1.49
N ALA A 191 23.52 16.67 -0.35
CA ALA A 191 24.87 17.23 -0.24
C ALA A 191 25.94 16.26 -0.76
N ASP A 192 25.64 14.94 -0.80
CA ASP A 192 26.51 13.88 -1.32
C ASP A 192 25.70 12.89 -2.18
N PRO A 193 25.28 13.31 -3.37
CA PRO A 193 24.26 12.62 -4.17
C PRO A 193 24.75 11.31 -4.82
N ASN A 194 25.97 10.90 -4.58
CA ASN A 194 26.53 9.65 -5.09
C ASN A 194 26.62 8.54 -4.01
N ILE A 195 26.13 8.82 -2.81
CA ILE A 195 26.16 7.88 -1.68
C ILE A 195 24.74 7.64 -1.20
N VAL A 196 24.37 6.38 -1.12
CA VAL A 196 23.19 5.92 -0.39
C VAL A 196 23.65 5.12 0.82
N SER A 197 22.92 5.27 1.92
CA SER A 197 23.18 4.59 3.19
C SER A 197 22.04 3.62 3.49
N SER A 198 22.35 2.53 4.17
CA SER A 198 21.37 1.66 4.81
C SER A 198 21.72 1.55 6.28
N THR A 199 20.74 1.69 7.17
CA THR A 199 20.96 1.78 8.61
C THR A 199 19.96 0.94 9.38
N ILE A 200 20.37 0.43 10.54
CA ILE A 200 19.48 -0.16 11.53
C ILE A 200 19.66 0.60 12.82
N HIS A 201 18.59 1.18 13.34
CA HIS A 201 18.58 1.86 14.63
C HIS A 201 17.96 0.98 15.71
N CYS A 202 18.63 0.87 16.85
CA CYS A 202 18.11 0.22 18.05
C CYS A 202 18.83 0.78 19.29
N ASN A 203 18.43 0.36 20.49
CA ASN A 203 19.06 0.85 21.73
C ASN A 203 20.58 0.70 21.77
N LYS A 204 21.10 -0.34 21.11
CA LYS A 204 22.55 -0.60 21.10
C LYS A 204 23.25 0.14 19.96
N TYR A 205 22.57 0.35 18.85
CA TYR A 205 23.10 0.97 17.64
C TYR A 205 22.15 2.06 17.17
N ASN A 206 22.58 3.30 17.27
CA ASN A 206 21.90 4.48 16.80
C ASN A 206 22.93 5.57 16.46
N ASN A 207 22.49 6.74 16.02
CA ASN A 207 23.33 7.83 15.49
C ASN A 207 24.51 8.30 16.39
N GLY A 208 24.73 7.72 17.53
CA GLY A 208 25.79 8.16 18.45
C GLY A 208 26.65 7.03 19.02
N ASN A 209 26.41 5.78 18.60
CA ASN A 209 27.12 4.61 19.14
C ASN A 209 27.68 3.74 18.03
#